data_cab954643a56c4faacc45bf83d55dda7
#
_entry.id   cab954643a56c4faacc45bf83d55dda7
#
_cell.length_a   1.000
_cell.length_b   1.000
_cell.length_c   1.000
_cell.angle_alpha   90.00
_cell.angle_beta   90.00
_cell.angle_gamma   90.00
#
_symmetry.space_group_name_H-M   'P 1'
#
loop_
_entity.id
_entity.type
_entity.pdbx_description
1 polymer ?
#
loop_
_entity_poly.entity_id
_entity_poly.type
_entity_poly.pdbx_seq_one_letter_code
_entity_poly.pdbx_strand_id
1 'polypeptide(L)'
;MNHKFLTVTAICATMMACNSGETATNRIELPGTVDNEAFAANVESISVENLQMEDNWVFMEFMAIYLSDNYLYMFDDDKMHLSCFDRRTGEKLSDRPIKGNGPGEIVGMNSLFCIGDTLCLYDTKGNILQYDHNCRFIGKMHEFSDLSYRYNIIRLNSGRYAFVAITNPDADDNNAAMMLADKNFNITSRHFNVPQAQIMIIGGADPFVVVGDTIRTTFYYDCHLYTLYGETEQVTELVVPNPITPEKANEIFKSGDFNALHNYDGGFYTAGGSGRFMMVAYHIGNDNYRAMLDYQKNKVTSFLVSDVEDNFESTANIVNNLIMKSVPVKSADGYIYMRIKNSDLANLLEGHDNLLDARLQKAQAEYHTYLERNAEYIKGLDEDERGEANVLLKIKLKD
;
A
#
# COMPACT_ATOMS: atom_id res chain seq x y z
N MET A 1 -18.41 -17.65 -52.49
CA MET A 1 -18.37 -17.93 -51.03
C MET A 1 -16.91 -17.99 -50.61
N ASN A 2 -16.36 -16.88 -50.16
CA ASN A 2 -14.97 -16.81 -49.72
C ASN A 2 -14.93 -16.26 -48.30
N HIS A 3 -14.63 -17.12 -47.35
CA HIS A 3 -14.33 -16.75 -45.97
C HIS A 3 -12.91 -16.19 -45.90
N LYS A 4 -12.78 -14.92 -45.57
CA LYS A 4 -11.50 -14.30 -45.16
C LYS A 4 -11.33 -14.45 -43.66
N PHE A 5 -10.42 -15.32 -43.26
CA PHE A 5 -9.88 -15.35 -41.91
C PHE A 5 -8.93 -14.16 -41.76
N LEU A 6 -9.23 -13.27 -40.81
CA LEU A 6 -8.29 -12.25 -40.36
C LEU A 6 -7.43 -12.87 -39.25
N THR A 7 -6.19 -13.17 -39.60
CA THR A 7 -5.16 -13.57 -38.66
C THR A 7 -4.57 -12.31 -38.07
N VAL A 8 -4.81 -12.05 -36.79
CA VAL A 8 -4.12 -11.00 -36.05
C VAL A 8 -2.77 -11.59 -35.65
N THR A 9 -1.74 -11.19 -36.35
CA THR A 9 -0.36 -11.54 -36.03
C THR A 9 0.16 -10.56 -34.95
N ALA A 10 0.30 -11.04 -33.73
CA ALA A 10 1.02 -10.32 -32.70
C ALA A 10 2.52 -10.31 -33.08
N ILE A 11 3.02 -9.14 -33.42
CA ILE A 11 4.45 -8.95 -33.66
C ILE A 11 5.12 -8.82 -32.29
N CYS A 12 5.61 -9.93 -31.75
CA CYS A 12 6.65 -9.93 -30.74
C CYS A 12 7.97 -9.58 -31.42
N ALA A 13 8.38 -8.33 -31.34
CA ALA A 13 9.74 -7.94 -31.74
C ALA A 13 10.72 -8.44 -30.68
N THR A 14 11.18 -9.68 -30.82
CA THR A 14 12.37 -10.17 -30.13
C THR A 14 13.59 -9.58 -30.84
N MET A 15 14.13 -8.50 -30.33
CA MET A 15 15.51 -8.10 -30.65
C MET A 15 16.43 -8.94 -29.78
N MET A 16 16.92 -10.07 -30.29
CA MET A 16 18.14 -10.69 -29.82
C MET A 16 19.29 -9.85 -30.34
N ALA A 17 19.80 -8.96 -29.54
CA ALA A 17 21.15 -8.42 -29.70
C ALA A 17 22.01 -9.10 -28.65
N CYS A 18 22.80 -10.11 -29.07
CA CYS A 18 23.97 -10.52 -28.32
C CYS A 18 24.98 -9.37 -28.36
N ASN A 19 25.09 -8.66 -27.24
CA ASN A 19 26.31 -7.96 -26.90
C ASN A 19 26.48 -7.89 -25.39
N SER A 20 27.69 -8.15 -24.98
CA SER A 20 28.16 -8.21 -23.59
C SER A 20 27.82 -6.96 -22.79
N GLY A 21 27.11 -7.15 -21.68
CA GLY A 21 27.26 -6.41 -20.45
C GLY A 21 26.84 -4.95 -20.46
N GLU A 22 25.54 -4.67 -20.63
CA GLU A 22 24.81 -3.61 -19.97
C GLU A 22 23.34 -3.95 -20.18
N THR A 23 22.69 -4.47 -19.16
CA THR A 23 21.22 -4.52 -19.12
C THR A 23 20.75 -3.08 -19.22
N ALA A 24 20.05 -2.73 -20.29
CA ALA A 24 19.44 -1.42 -20.44
C ALA A 24 18.48 -1.24 -19.24
N THR A 25 18.94 -0.53 -18.24
CA THR A 25 18.15 -0.23 -17.03
C THR A 25 17.03 0.69 -17.48
N ASN A 26 15.79 0.28 -17.30
CA ASN A 26 14.68 1.21 -17.47
C ASN A 26 14.90 2.36 -16.49
N ARG A 27 14.69 3.60 -16.94
CA ARG A 27 14.91 4.79 -16.12
C ARG A 27 13.68 5.65 -16.14
N ILE A 28 13.34 6.21 -14.99
CA ILE A 28 12.25 7.16 -14.80
C ILE A 28 12.82 8.41 -14.13
N GLU A 29 12.82 9.53 -14.85
CA GLU A 29 13.28 10.81 -14.33
C GLU A 29 12.24 11.43 -13.40
N LEU A 30 12.67 11.88 -12.21
CA LEU A 30 11.84 12.55 -11.21
C LEU A 30 12.26 14.01 -11.05
N PRO A 31 11.32 14.92 -10.78
CA PRO A 31 9.90 14.68 -10.44
C PRO A 31 8.98 14.35 -11.63
N GLY A 32 9.49 14.28 -12.85
CA GLY A 32 8.69 14.15 -14.06
C GLY A 32 7.92 15.43 -14.38
N THR A 33 6.66 15.29 -14.82
CA THR A 33 5.78 16.45 -15.05
C THR A 33 5.08 16.83 -13.75
N VAL A 34 5.41 18.02 -13.20
CA VAL A 34 4.70 18.59 -12.03
C VAL A 34 3.44 19.29 -12.54
N ASP A 35 2.28 18.68 -12.31
CA ASP A 35 0.99 19.16 -12.81
C ASP A 35 -0.16 18.62 -11.95
N ASN A 36 -0.73 19.49 -11.10
CA ASN A 36 -1.79 19.16 -10.17
C ASN A 36 -3.06 18.64 -10.88
N GLU A 37 -3.41 19.24 -12.02
CA GLU A 37 -4.59 18.86 -12.81
C GLU A 37 -4.39 17.50 -13.47
N ALA A 38 -3.23 17.27 -14.07
CA ALA A 38 -2.90 16.01 -14.71
C ALA A 38 -2.80 14.86 -13.70
N PHE A 39 -2.30 15.12 -12.48
CA PHE A 39 -2.28 14.11 -11.41
C PHE A 39 -3.71 13.76 -10.99
N ALA A 40 -4.53 14.76 -10.60
CA ALA A 40 -5.91 14.56 -10.19
C ALA A 40 -6.77 13.92 -11.29
N ALA A 41 -6.46 14.19 -12.56
CA ALA A 41 -7.16 13.58 -13.70
C ALA A 41 -6.95 12.06 -13.82
N ASN A 42 -5.91 11.48 -13.20
CA ASN A 42 -5.70 10.04 -13.17
C ASN A 42 -6.54 9.33 -12.09
N VAL A 43 -7.18 10.07 -11.19
CA VAL A 43 -8.14 9.52 -10.23
C VAL A 43 -9.49 9.35 -10.92
N GLU A 44 -9.99 8.13 -11.04
CA GLU A 44 -11.28 7.82 -11.67
C GLU A 44 -12.45 8.05 -10.71
N SER A 45 -12.32 7.53 -9.48
CA SER A 45 -13.37 7.69 -8.46
C SER A 45 -12.80 7.75 -7.05
N ILE A 46 -13.56 8.39 -6.16
CA ILE A 46 -13.34 8.48 -4.73
C ILE A 46 -14.63 8.03 -4.07
N SER A 47 -14.52 7.15 -3.09
CA SER A 47 -15.67 6.62 -2.33
C SER A 47 -15.33 6.54 -0.86
N VAL A 48 -16.33 6.71 0.00
CA VAL A 48 -16.24 6.48 1.44
C VAL A 48 -16.82 5.12 1.75
N GLU A 49 -16.07 4.26 2.43
CA GLU A 49 -16.58 2.96 2.87
C GLU A 49 -17.53 3.17 4.06
N ASN A 50 -18.79 2.76 3.87
CA ASN A 50 -19.84 2.93 4.88
C ASN A 50 -19.80 1.81 5.92
N LEU A 51 -18.74 1.78 6.74
CA LEU A 51 -18.57 0.81 7.81
C LEU A 51 -19.38 1.23 9.03
N GLN A 52 -20.01 0.25 9.70
CA GLN A 52 -20.69 0.45 10.97
C GLN A 52 -19.66 0.46 12.10
N MET A 53 -19.57 1.57 12.81
CA MET A 53 -18.73 1.73 13.98
C MET A 53 -19.53 1.53 15.25
N GLU A 54 -18.95 0.86 16.23
CA GLU A 54 -19.55 0.61 17.54
C GLU A 54 -18.56 0.92 18.65
N ASP A 55 -19.08 1.23 19.81
CA ASP A 55 -18.44 1.62 21.07
C ASP A 55 -16.91 1.60 21.20
N ASN A 56 -16.34 2.80 21.45
CA ASN A 56 -14.97 3.03 21.93
C ASN A 56 -13.83 2.57 21.00
N TRP A 57 -14.10 2.34 19.72
CA TRP A 57 -13.09 1.94 18.78
C TRP A 57 -12.78 3.08 17.80
N VAL A 58 -11.91 3.96 18.21
CA VAL A 58 -11.32 4.97 17.32
C VAL A 58 -10.25 4.28 16.51
N PHE A 59 -10.34 4.36 15.18
CA PHE A 59 -9.25 3.90 14.31
C PHE A 59 -8.02 4.76 14.58
N MET A 60 -7.03 4.17 15.22
CA MET A 60 -5.76 4.83 15.54
C MET A 60 -4.78 4.78 14.34
N GLU A 61 -3.59 5.36 14.49
CA GLU A 61 -2.67 5.64 13.37
C GLU A 61 -2.19 4.43 12.56
N PHE A 62 -2.15 3.24 13.14
CA PHE A 62 -1.58 2.05 12.48
C PHE A 62 -2.65 0.99 12.23
N MET A 63 -3.42 1.16 11.18
CA MET A 63 -4.44 0.20 10.80
C MET A 63 -4.02 -0.57 9.57
N ALA A 64 -4.02 -1.90 9.68
CA ALA A 64 -3.97 -2.80 8.54
C ALA A 64 -5.37 -3.28 8.19
N ILE A 65 -5.70 -3.32 6.91
CA ILE A 65 -6.92 -3.95 6.44
C ILE A 65 -6.60 -5.10 5.50
N TYR A 66 -7.50 -6.06 5.45
CA TYR A 66 -7.47 -7.10 4.44
C TYR A 66 -8.87 -7.43 3.92
N LEU A 67 -8.96 -7.72 2.63
CA LEU A 67 -10.24 -7.99 1.96
C LEU A 67 -10.24 -9.44 1.48
N SER A 68 -11.30 -10.17 1.85
CA SER A 68 -11.72 -11.40 1.18
C SER A 68 -12.87 -11.10 0.21
N ASP A 69 -13.43 -12.11 -0.42
CA ASP A 69 -14.60 -11.93 -1.29
C ASP A 69 -15.81 -11.36 -0.53
N ASN A 70 -16.03 -11.79 0.72
CA ASN A 70 -17.21 -11.45 1.51
C ASN A 70 -16.94 -10.52 2.68
N TYR A 71 -15.70 -10.45 3.18
CA TYR A 71 -15.37 -9.76 4.42
C TYR A 71 -14.26 -8.74 4.26
N LEU A 72 -14.35 -7.67 5.06
CA LEU A 72 -13.28 -6.74 5.33
C LEU A 72 -12.81 -6.96 6.75
N TYR A 73 -11.55 -7.34 6.91
CA TYR A 73 -10.90 -7.46 8.20
C TYR A 73 -10.07 -6.21 8.48
N MET A 74 -10.11 -5.74 9.71
CA MET A 74 -9.34 -4.60 10.19
C MET A 74 -8.56 -5.00 11.42
N PHE A 75 -7.30 -4.62 11.47
CA PHE A 75 -6.43 -4.89 12.61
C PHE A 75 -5.84 -3.58 13.14
N ASP A 76 -6.06 -3.34 14.42
CA ASP A 76 -5.44 -2.26 15.18
C ASP A 76 -4.21 -2.82 15.88
N ASP A 77 -3.01 -2.36 15.49
CA ASP A 77 -1.74 -2.88 15.99
C ASP A 77 -1.47 -2.44 17.43
N ASP A 78 -1.87 -1.23 17.80
CA ASP A 78 -1.67 -0.70 19.15
C ASP A 78 -2.48 -1.46 20.19
N LYS A 79 -3.73 -1.72 19.87
CA LYS A 79 -4.66 -2.45 20.74
C LYS A 79 -4.61 -3.96 20.55
N MET A 80 -3.93 -4.43 19.49
CA MET A 80 -3.98 -5.84 19.05
C MET A 80 -5.42 -6.33 18.94
N HIS A 81 -6.24 -5.56 18.22
CA HIS A 81 -7.67 -5.80 18.09
C HIS A 81 -8.04 -6.14 16.65
N LEU A 82 -8.75 -7.24 16.46
CA LEU A 82 -9.20 -7.72 15.17
C LEU A 82 -10.69 -7.52 15.02
N SER A 83 -11.12 -6.88 13.92
CA SER A 83 -12.53 -6.68 13.57
C SER A 83 -12.84 -7.24 12.21
N CYS A 84 -14.09 -7.67 12.03
CA CYS A 84 -14.61 -8.19 10.77
C CYS A 84 -15.93 -7.50 10.41
N PHE A 85 -16.01 -7.07 9.15
CA PHE A 85 -17.19 -6.43 8.57
C PHE A 85 -17.69 -7.24 7.37
N ASP A 86 -19.00 -7.30 7.18
CA ASP A 86 -19.61 -7.72 5.93
C ASP A 86 -19.26 -6.69 4.84
N ARG A 87 -18.56 -7.13 3.81
CA ARG A 87 -18.04 -6.23 2.78
C ARG A 87 -19.13 -5.56 1.94
N ARG A 88 -20.27 -6.21 1.78
CA ARG A 88 -21.39 -5.70 0.99
C ARG A 88 -22.23 -4.68 1.75
N THR A 89 -22.44 -4.91 3.05
CA THR A 89 -23.31 -4.06 3.87
C THR A 89 -22.57 -3.07 4.75
N GLY A 90 -21.26 -3.31 4.99
CA GLY A 90 -20.47 -2.57 5.97
C GLY A 90 -20.84 -2.84 7.42
N GLU A 91 -21.71 -3.83 7.68
CA GLU A 91 -22.12 -4.23 9.01
C GLU A 91 -20.96 -4.87 9.77
N LYS A 92 -20.75 -4.46 11.01
CA LYS A 92 -19.76 -5.07 11.88
C LYS A 92 -20.28 -6.42 12.38
N LEU A 93 -19.58 -7.49 12.01
CA LEU A 93 -19.97 -8.86 12.36
C LEU A 93 -19.36 -9.29 13.70
N SER A 94 -18.12 -8.87 13.95
CA SER A 94 -17.42 -9.23 15.17
C SER A 94 -16.20 -8.33 15.39
N ASP A 95 -15.76 -8.29 16.65
CA ASP A 95 -14.45 -7.76 17.02
C ASP A 95 -13.92 -8.50 18.25
N ARG A 96 -12.57 -8.56 18.36
CA ARG A 96 -11.91 -9.23 19.48
C ARG A 96 -10.51 -8.68 19.73
N PRO A 97 -10.15 -8.49 21.02
CA PRO A 97 -8.75 -8.38 21.38
C PRO A 97 -8.08 -9.74 21.19
N ILE A 98 -6.90 -9.73 20.57
CA ILE A 98 -6.08 -10.93 20.33
C ILE A 98 -4.67 -10.77 20.92
N LYS A 99 -4.49 -9.82 21.85
CA LYS A 99 -3.22 -9.54 22.53
C LYS A 99 -2.93 -10.58 23.60
N GLY A 100 -1.79 -11.26 23.51
CA GLY A 100 -1.36 -12.21 24.53
C GLY A 100 -0.44 -13.30 24.04
N ASN A 101 -0.39 -14.42 24.81
CA ASN A 101 0.44 -15.58 24.52
C ASN A 101 -0.36 -16.91 24.49
N GLY A 102 -1.67 -16.85 24.59
CA GLY A 102 -2.56 -18.00 24.51
C GLY A 102 -2.78 -18.47 23.07
N PRO A 103 -3.54 -19.54 22.89
CA PRO A 103 -3.94 -20.03 21.56
C PRO A 103 -4.72 -18.94 20.80
N GLY A 104 -4.21 -18.51 19.64
CA GLY A 104 -4.81 -17.44 18.85
C GLY A 104 -4.60 -16.04 19.41
N GLU A 105 -3.66 -15.86 20.32
CA GLU A 105 -3.21 -14.54 20.79
C GLU A 105 -1.83 -14.24 20.20
N ILE A 106 -1.52 -12.95 20.01
CA ILE A 106 -0.27 -12.46 19.44
C ILE A 106 0.35 -11.35 20.29
N VAL A 107 1.64 -11.15 20.14
CA VAL A 107 2.38 -10.02 20.74
C VAL A 107 2.78 -8.98 19.69
N GLY A 108 2.62 -9.27 18.42
CA GLY A 108 2.87 -8.39 17.29
C GLY A 108 2.53 -9.09 15.99
N MET A 109 2.21 -8.31 14.97
CA MET A 109 1.85 -8.77 13.65
C MET A 109 2.88 -8.30 12.62
N ASN A 110 3.17 -9.15 11.65
CA ASN A 110 3.97 -8.78 10.48
C ASN A 110 3.10 -8.59 9.25
N SER A 111 2.06 -9.40 9.08
CA SER A 111 1.27 -9.39 7.84
C SER A 111 -0.10 -10.04 8.02
N LEU A 112 -1.05 -9.63 7.19
CA LEU A 112 -2.37 -10.24 7.03
C LEU A 112 -2.57 -10.68 5.59
N PHE A 113 -3.27 -11.81 5.38
CA PHE A 113 -3.75 -12.25 4.06
C PHE A 113 -4.96 -13.17 4.23
N CYS A 114 -5.73 -13.41 3.16
CA CYS A 114 -6.87 -14.34 3.21
C CYS A 114 -6.67 -15.56 2.32
N ILE A 115 -7.23 -16.69 2.76
CA ILE A 115 -7.42 -17.89 1.95
C ILE A 115 -8.93 -18.17 1.91
N GLY A 116 -9.57 -17.81 0.78
CA GLY A 116 -11.02 -17.65 0.76
C GLY A 116 -11.44 -16.59 1.79
N ASP A 117 -12.40 -16.93 2.63
CA ASP A 117 -12.88 -16.05 3.71
C ASP A 117 -12.16 -16.24 5.06
N THR A 118 -11.15 -17.09 5.10
CA THR A 118 -10.34 -17.29 6.32
C THR A 118 -9.23 -16.26 6.36
N LEU A 119 -9.19 -15.47 7.42
CA LEU A 119 -8.07 -14.57 7.67
C LEU A 119 -6.86 -15.35 8.18
N CYS A 120 -5.71 -15.10 7.60
CA CYS A 120 -4.42 -15.61 8.03
C CYS A 120 -3.58 -14.43 8.55
N LEU A 121 -3.13 -14.53 9.78
CA LEU A 121 -2.29 -13.54 10.44
C LEU A 121 -0.89 -14.14 10.64
N TYR A 122 0.12 -13.48 10.11
CA TYR A 122 1.51 -13.83 10.33
C TYR A 122 2.07 -13.01 11.49
N ASP A 123 2.35 -13.69 12.60
CA ASP A 123 2.80 -13.05 13.83
C ASP A 123 4.33 -12.85 13.88
N THR A 124 4.79 -12.06 14.85
CA THR A 124 6.24 -11.81 15.07
C THR A 124 7.00 -13.02 15.63
N LYS A 125 6.32 -14.11 15.97
CA LYS A 125 6.93 -15.39 16.39
C LYS A 125 7.11 -16.37 15.25
N GLY A 126 6.73 -15.99 14.01
CA GLY A 126 6.84 -16.85 12.84
C GLY A 126 5.63 -17.77 12.62
N ASN A 127 4.52 -17.58 13.33
CA ASN A 127 3.33 -18.40 13.14
C ASN A 127 2.36 -17.77 12.14
N ILE A 128 1.72 -18.61 11.33
CA ILE A 128 0.52 -18.23 10.57
C ILE A 128 -0.69 -18.76 11.32
N LEU A 129 -1.46 -17.85 11.90
CA LEU A 129 -2.66 -18.12 12.68
C LEU A 129 -3.90 -17.87 11.82
N GLN A 130 -4.91 -18.71 11.92
CA GLN A 130 -6.14 -18.62 11.16
C GLN A 130 -7.31 -18.18 12.03
N TYR A 131 -8.15 -17.27 11.48
CA TYR A 131 -9.35 -16.78 12.14
C TYR A 131 -10.54 -16.83 11.18
N ASP A 132 -11.72 -17.13 11.73
CA ASP A 132 -12.98 -17.07 11.00
C ASP A 132 -13.54 -15.62 10.97
N HIS A 133 -14.66 -15.42 10.28
CA HIS A 133 -15.35 -14.12 10.22
C HIS A 133 -15.93 -13.65 11.55
N ASN A 134 -15.97 -14.48 12.59
CA ASN A 134 -16.29 -14.09 13.96
C ASN A 134 -15.02 -13.73 14.76
N CYS A 135 -13.91 -13.51 14.09
CA CYS A 135 -12.59 -13.25 14.68
C CYS A 135 -12.15 -14.34 15.68
N ARG A 136 -12.65 -15.58 15.53
CA ARG A 136 -12.29 -16.71 16.39
C ARG A 136 -11.10 -17.41 15.80
N PHE A 137 -10.12 -17.69 16.65
CA PHE A 137 -9.00 -18.55 16.29
C PHE A 137 -9.50 -19.96 15.94
N ILE A 138 -9.14 -20.44 14.75
CA ILE A 138 -9.52 -21.77 14.26
C ILE A 138 -8.34 -22.73 14.15
N GLY A 139 -7.10 -22.22 14.16
CA GLY A 139 -5.91 -23.06 14.15
C GLY A 139 -4.64 -22.33 13.76
N LYS A 140 -3.51 -23.02 13.95
CA LYS A 140 -2.21 -22.61 13.42
C LYS A 140 -2.00 -23.35 12.10
N MET A 141 -1.80 -22.60 11.01
CA MET A 141 -1.61 -23.15 9.67
C MET A 141 -0.16 -23.53 9.42
N HIS A 142 0.78 -22.72 9.87
CA HIS A 142 2.20 -22.91 9.63
C HIS A 142 3.03 -22.26 10.72
N GLU A 143 4.28 -22.72 10.86
CA GLU A 143 5.28 -22.15 11.74
C GLU A 143 6.63 -22.16 11.02
N PHE A 144 7.25 -20.99 10.92
CA PHE A 144 8.57 -20.84 10.34
C PHE A 144 9.63 -20.96 11.45
N SER A 145 10.56 -21.90 11.31
CA SER A 145 11.69 -22.05 12.24
C SER A 145 12.85 -21.12 11.92
N ASP A 146 13.02 -20.72 10.66
CA ASP A 146 14.23 -20.11 10.14
C ASP A 146 14.02 -18.76 9.44
N LEU A 147 12.76 -18.32 9.27
CA LEU A 147 12.48 -16.98 8.77
C LEU A 147 12.53 -15.98 9.91
N SER A 148 13.58 -15.17 9.93
CA SER A 148 13.60 -13.99 10.77
C SER A 148 12.47 -13.04 10.34
N TYR A 149 11.70 -12.64 11.20
CA TYR A 149 10.44 -11.97 11.49
C TYR A 149 10.05 -10.74 10.67
N ARG A 150 10.51 -10.55 9.41
CA ARG A 150 10.45 -9.21 8.81
C ARG A 150 10.03 -9.22 7.34
N TYR A 151 9.04 -10.05 7.04
CA TYR A 151 8.45 -10.10 5.71
C TYR A 151 6.93 -9.89 5.78
N ASN A 152 6.39 -9.15 4.82
CA ASN A 152 4.98 -9.25 4.47
C ASN A 152 4.75 -10.50 3.63
N ILE A 153 3.69 -11.24 3.94
CA ILE A 153 3.26 -12.39 3.16
C ILE A 153 2.08 -11.97 2.29
N ILE A 154 2.20 -12.25 1.00
CA ILE A 154 1.18 -11.95 0.00
C ILE A 154 0.75 -13.28 -0.63
N ARG A 155 -0.56 -13.50 -0.74
CA ARG A 155 -1.08 -14.60 -1.53
C ARG A 155 -1.30 -14.12 -2.97
N LEU A 156 -0.68 -14.80 -3.93
CA LEU A 156 -0.78 -14.50 -5.35
C LEU A 156 -2.00 -15.21 -5.98
N ASN A 157 -2.45 -14.75 -7.14
CA ASN A 157 -3.58 -15.36 -7.86
C ASN A 157 -3.29 -16.83 -8.28
N SER A 158 -2.04 -17.17 -8.53
CA SER A 158 -1.58 -18.55 -8.78
C SER A 158 -1.73 -19.48 -7.57
N GLY A 159 -2.05 -18.95 -6.39
CA GLY A 159 -2.10 -19.69 -5.13
C GLY A 159 -0.73 -19.89 -4.48
N ARG A 160 0.35 -19.36 -5.07
CA ARG A 160 1.66 -19.23 -4.44
C ARG A 160 1.67 -18.10 -3.43
N TYR A 161 2.73 -18.03 -2.65
CA TYR A 161 2.97 -16.93 -1.72
C TYR A 161 4.22 -16.15 -2.12
N ALA A 162 4.19 -14.86 -1.88
CA ALA A 162 5.36 -14.01 -1.95
C ALA A 162 5.66 -13.44 -0.57
N PHE A 163 6.93 -13.39 -0.24
CA PHE A 163 7.46 -12.74 0.95
C PHE A 163 8.20 -11.49 0.50
N VAL A 164 7.78 -10.34 0.97
CA VAL A 164 8.43 -9.05 0.67
C VAL A 164 9.04 -8.52 1.95
N ALA A 165 10.34 -8.25 1.92
CA ALA A 165 11.08 -7.75 3.09
C ALA A 165 10.55 -6.37 3.49
N ILE A 166 10.29 -6.17 4.79
CA ILE A 166 9.88 -4.88 5.39
C ILE A 166 10.98 -4.26 6.24
N THR A 167 11.85 -5.08 6.80
CA THR A 167 13.09 -4.64 7.42
C THR A 167 14.12 -5.70 7.13
N ASN A 168 15.40 -5.36 7.33
CA ASN A 168 16.41 -6.36 7.10
C ASN A 168 16.49 -7.38 8.24
N PRO A 169 16.42 -8.67 7.94
CA PRO A 169 16.89 -9.71 8.82
C PRO A 169 18.42 -9.64 8.95
N ASP A 170 18.95 -10.09 10.08
CA ASP A 170 20.38 -10.19 10.35
C ASP A 170 21.15 -10.81 9.17
N ALA A 171 22.31 -10.26 8.90
CA ALA A 171 23.11 -10.35 7.68
C ALA A 171 23.66 -11.72 7.28
N ASP A 172 23.03 -12.80 7.62
CA ASP A 172 23.44 -14.13 7.16
C ASP A 172 22.88 -14.45 5.77
N ASP A 173 23.70 -14.15 4.77
CA ASP A 173 23.82 -14.74 3.43
C ASP A 173 22.67 -14.75 2.43
N ASN A 174 21.48 -14.23 2.70
CA ASN A 174 20.40 -14.21 1.72
C ASN A 174 19.60 -12.89 1.75
N ASN A 175 20.20 -11.84 1.23
CA ASN A 175 19.62 -10.48 1.12
C ASN A 175 18.50 -10.39 0.06
N ALA A 176 17.70 -11.42 -0.12
CA ALA A 176 16.60 -11.39 -1.07
C ALA A 176 15.51 -10.44 -0.56
N ALA A 177 15.24 -9.38 -1.31
CA ALA A 177 14.14 -8.45 -1.01
C ALA A 177 12.77 -9.07 -1.23
N MET A 178 12.68 -10.08 -2.10
CA MET A 178 11.48 -10.88 -2.34
C MET A 178 11.82 -12.35 -2.42
N MET A 179 10.90 -13.20 -1.94
CA MET A 179 10.96 -14.65 -2.10
C MET A 179 9.61 -15.17 -2.58
N LEU A 180 9.63 -16.20 -3.41
CA LEU A 180 8.41 -16.92 -3.76
C LEU A 180 8.38 -18.26 -3.02
N ALA A 181 7.18 -18.67 -2.64
CA ALA A 181 6.94 -19.95 -1.99
C ALA A 181 5.77 -20.68 -2.64
N ASP A 182 5.79 -22.00 -2.53
CA ASP A 182 4.67 -22.84 -2.93
C ASP A 182 3.48 -22.73 -1.96
N LYS A 183 2.41 -23.47 -2.22
CA LYS A 183 1.20 -23.52 -1.37
C LYS A 183 1.45 -24.07 0.04
N ASN A 184 2.59 -24.69 0.29
CA ASN A 184 2.98 -25.26 1.59
C ASN A 184 4.01 -24.36 2.29
N PHE A 185 4.26 -23.14 1.78
CA PHE A 185 5.25 -22.18 2.26
C PHE A 185 6.72 -22.60 2.09
N ASN A 186 7.00 -23.60 1.24
CA ASN A 186 8.40 -23.92 0.88
C ASN A 186 8.91 -22.85 -0.07
N ILE A 187 10.02 -22.19 0.28
CA ILE A 187 10.66 -21.18 -0.57
C ILE A 187 11.17 -21.84 -1.85
N THR A 188 10.68 -21.39 -3.00
CA THR A 188 11.02 -21.91 -4.33
C THR A 188 12.06 -21.06 -5.06
N SER A 189 12.06 -19.74 -4.82
CA SER A 189 13.02 -18.81 -5.42
C SER A 189 13.23 -17.57 -4.57
N ARG A 190 14.37 -16.88 -4.81
CA ARG A 190 14.77 -15.64 -4.15
C ARG A 190 15.12 -14.60 -5.20
N HIS A 191 14.66 -13.39 -4.99
CA HIS A 191 14.70 -12.31 -5.97
C HIS A 191 15.21 -11.01 -5.35
N PHE A 192 15.93 -10.23 -6.16
CA PHE A 192 16.48 -8.92 -5.86
C PHE A 192 17.39 -8.92 -4.62
N ASN A 193 18.69 -8.91 -4.91
CA ASN A 193 19.70 -8.75 -3.87
C ASN A 193 19.84 -7.25 -3.56
N VAL A 194 19.13 -6.78 -2.53
CA VAL A 194 19.16 -5.38 -2.10
C VAL A 194 19.99 -5.26 -0.82
N PRO A 195 20.96 -4.32 -0.80
CA PRO A 195 21.77 -4.09 0.41
C PRO A 195 20.92 -3.78 1.63
N GLN A 196 21.35 -4.30 2.76
CA GLN A 196 20.65 -4.24 4.06
C GLN A 196 20.12 -2.86 4.44
N ALA A 197 20.96 -1.85 4.40
CA ALA A 197 20.59 -0.50 4.80
C ALA A 197 19.51 0.14 3.92
N GLN A 198 19.19 -0.45 2.78
CA GLN A 198 18.22 0.08 1.82
C GLN A 198 16.83 -0.55 1.96
N ILE A 199 16.70 -1.72 2.60
CA ILE A 199 15.41 -2.41 2.82
C ILE A 199 14.66 -1.82 4.03
N MET A 200 14.80 -0.57 4.36
CA MET A 200 13.96 0.00 5.41
C MET A 200 12.67 0.52 4.79
N ILE A 201 11.53 -0.05 5.20
CA ILE A 201 10.21 0.45 4.83
C ILE A 201 9.71 1.28 5.99
N ILE A 202 9.49 2.56 5.75
CA ILE A 202 8.93 3.48 6.73
C ILE A 202 7.47 3.75 6.35
N GLY A 203 6.57 3.38 7.24
CA GLY A 203 5.15 3.76 7.18
C GLY A 203 4.30 2.97 6.18
N GLY A 204 3.02 2.84 6.48
CA GLY A 204 2.01 2.21 5.65
C GLY A 204 1.93 0.68 5.78
N ALA A 205 0.71 0.18 5.74
CA ALA A 205 0.44 -1.24 5.94
C ALA A 205 0.84 -2.12 4.73
N ASP A 206 0.91 -1.55 3.52
CA ASP A 206 1.21 -2.27 2.28
C ASP A 206 2.25 -1.51 1.44
N PRO A 207 3.55 -1.79 1.62
CA PRO A 207 4.62 -1.12 0.86
C PRO A 207 4.76 -1.63 -0.58
N PHE A 208 3.78 -2.31 -1.11
CA PHE A 208 3.82 -2.94 -2.43
C PHE A 208 2.46 -2.88 -3.12
N VAL A 209 2.48 -2.99 -4.44
CA VAL A 209 1.30 -3.13 -5.30
C VAL A 209 1.28 -4.52 -5.90
N VAL A 210 0.16 -5.23 -5.75
CA VAL A 210 -0.03 -6.56 -6.32
C VAL A 210 -1.13 -6.53 -7.36
N VAL A 211 -0.82 -6.98 -8.58
CA VAL A 211 -1.79 -7.13 -9.66
C VAL A 211 -1.62 -8.49 -10.31
N GLY A 212 -2.56 -9.39 -10.07
CA GLY A 212 -2.41 -10.78 -10.46
C GLY A 212 -1.25 -11.44 -9.71
N ASP A 213 -0.24 -11.89 -10.45
CA ASP A 213 1.00 -12.45 -9.92
C ASP A 213 2.20 -11.47 -10.08
N THR A 214 1.92 -10.21 -10.35
CA THR A 214 2.94 -9.16 -10.43
C THR A 214 3.00 -8.39 -9.13
N ILE A 215 4.19 -8.27 -8.57
CA ILE A 215 4.48 -7.50 -7.35
C ILE A 215 5.38 -6.33 -7.71
N ARG A 216 5.04 -5.14 -7.21
CA ARG A 216 5.86 -3.93 -7.36
C ARG A 216 6.09 -3.28 -6.01
N THR A 217 7.31 -2.85 -5.76
CA THR A 217 7.68 -2.14 -4.53
C THR A 217 8.84 -1.19 -4.76
N THR A 218 8.96 -0.21 -3.87
CA THR A 218 10.16 0.61 -3.68
C THR A 218 10.65 0.40 -2.25
N PHE A 219 11.95 0.60 -2.03
CA PHE A 219 12.52 0.63 -0.68
C PHE A 219 12.95 2.07 -0.35
N TYR A 220 12.82 2.45 0.90
CA TYR A 220 12.91 3.86 1.31
C TYR A 220 14.25 4.51 0.92
N TYR A 221 15.35 3.81 1.12
CA TYR A 221 16.69 4.32 0.84
C TYR A 221 17.28 3.77 -0.47
N ASP A 222 16.43 3.32 -1.37
CA ASP A 222 16.84 2.80 -2.67
C ASP A 222 16.06 3.46 -3.79
N CYS A 223 16.77 4.06 -4.73
CA CYS A 223 16.17 4.75 -5.86
C CYS A 223 15.79 3.79 -6.99
N HIS A 224 15.13 2.68 -6.66
CA HIS A 224 14.67 1.69 -7.63
C HIS A 224 13.22 1.26 -7.40
N LEU A 225 12.53 1.01 -8.50
CA LEU A 225 11.26 0.29 -8.54
C LEU A 225 11.54 -1.17 -8.90
N TYR A 226 11.22 -2.06 -8.02
CA TYR A 226 11.34 -3.50 -8.19
C TYR A 226 10.02 -4.10 -8.66
N THR A 227 10.07 -4.83 -9.76
CA THR A 227 8.91 -5.55 -10.30
C THR A 227 9.25 -7.03 -10.44
N LEU A 228 8.47 -7.89 -9.80
CA LEU A 228 8.54 -9.33 -9.95
C LEU A 228 7.30 -9.82 -10.67
N TYR A 229 7.48 -10.42 -11.83
CA TYR A 229 6.42 -11.05 -12.61
C TYR A 229 6.71 -12.55 -12.76
N GLY A 230 5.99 -13.39 -12.02
CA GLY A 230 6.34 -14.80 -11.90
C GLY A 230 7.75 -14.96 -11.33
N GLU A 231 8.68 -15.47 -12.14
CA GLU A 231 10.12 -15.60 -11.80
C GLU A 231 10.99 -14.54 -12.50
N THR A 232 10.36 -13.58 -13.21
CA THR A 232 11.08 -12.57 -13.98
C THR A 232 11.26 -11.31 -13.17
N GLU A 233 12.50 -10.91 -12.97
CA GLU A 233 12.92 -9.69 -12.31
C GLU A 233 13.02 -8.52 -13.29
N GLN A 234 12.51 -7.36 -12.88
CA GLN A 234 12.74 -6.10 -13.56
C GLN A 234 13.04 -5.03 -12.53
N VAL A 235 14.13 -4.30 -12.76
CA VAL A 235 14.52 -3.15 -11.94
C VAL A 235 14.43 -1.90 -12.82
N THR A 236 13.78 -0.86 -12.31
CA THR A 236 13.67 0.44 -12.95
C THR A 236 14.31 1.48 -12.05
N GLU A 237 15.31 2.20 -12.55
CA GLU A 237 15.98 3.28 -11.81
C GLU A 237 15.03 4.49 -11.70
N LEU A 238 14.84 5.00 -10.49
CA LEU A 238 14.14 6.25 -10.21
C LEU A 238 15.18 7.35 -10.04
N VAL A 239 15.36 8.17 -11.06
CA VAL A 239 16.46 9.14 -11.13
C VAL A 239 16.09 10.40 -10.37
N VAL A 240 16.86 10.70 -9.33
CA VAL A 240 16.78 11.96 -8.54
C VAL A 240 18.14 12.67 -8.60
N PRO A 241 18.19 14.00 -8.33
CA PRO A 241 19.44 14.77 -8.49
C PRO A 241 20.58 14.35 -7.56
N ASN A 242 20.27 13.98 -6.32
CA ASN A 242 21.26 13.64 -5.29
C ASN A 242 20.89 12.34 -4.53
N PRO A 243 20.90 11.17 -5.20
CA PRO A 243 20.53 9.92 -4.56
C PRO A 243 21.55 9.49 -3.49
N ILE A 244 21.06 8.81 -2.45
CA ILE A 244 21.97 8.16 -1.51
C ILE A 244 22.58 6.91 -2.13
N THR A 245 23.91 6.75 -2.00
CA THR A 245 24.56 5.52 -2.45
C THR A 245 24.42 4.40 -1.41
N PRO A 246 24.48 3.11 -1.81
CA PRO A 246 24.43 1.98 -0.89
C PRO A 246 25.47 2.05 0.24
N GLU A 247 26.71 2.50 -0.09
CA GLU A 247 27.80 2.64 0.89
C GLU A 247 27.44 3.69 1.93
N LYS A 248 26.89 4.84 1.49
CA LYS A 248 26.52 5.94 2.37
C LYS A 248 25.31 5.58 3.24
N ALA A 249 24.32 4.88 2.69
CA ALA A 249 23.22 4.35 3.46
C ALA A 249 23.70 3.40 4.56
N ASN A 250 24.64 2.50 4.27
CA ASN A 250 25.27 1.60 5.24
C ASN A 250 26.05 2.36 6.34
N GLU A 251 26.78 3.42 5.97
CA GLU A 251 27.51 4.25 6.93
C GLU A 251 26.54 4.92 7.91
N ILE A 252 25.50 5.55 7.40
CA ILE A 252 24.46 6.22 8.21
C ILE A 252 23.75 5.21 9.10
N PHE A 253 23.38 4.06 8.56
CA PHE A 253 22.72 3.00 9.33
C PHE A 253 23.58 2.51 10.49
N LYS A 254 24.89 2.29 10.26
CA LYS A 254 25.84 1.87 11.29
C LYS A 254 26.10 2.94 12.34
N SER A 255 26.08 4.21 11.96
CA SER A 255 26.29 5.32 12.90
C SER A 255 25.06 5.63 13.75
N GLY A 256 23.86 5.25 13.29
CA GLY A 256 22.58 5.60 13.90
C GLY A 256 22.17 7.07 13.70
N ASP A 257 22.91 7.84 12.90
CA ASP A 257 22.58 9.24 12.57
C ASP A 257 21.60 9.31 11.39
N PHE A 258 20.38 8.90 11.61
CA PHE A 258 19.33 8.91 10.59
C PHE A 258 18.96 10.31 10.09
N ASN A 259 19.29 11.38 10.83
CA ASN A 259 19.06 12.75 10.35
C ASN A 259 19.91 13.08 9.10
N ALA A 260 21.06 12.41 8.96
CA ALA A 260 21.91 12.57 7.78
C ALA A 260 21.24 12.12 6.48
N LEU A 261 20.19 11.31 6.54
CA LEU A 261 19.42 10.86 5.37
C LEU A 261 18.69 12.00 4.66
N HIS A 262 18.26 13.03 5.41
CA HIS A 262 17.61 14.21 4.86
C HIS A 262 18.50 15.04 3.94
N ASN A 263 19.81 14.76 3.90
CA ASN A 263 20.72 15.41 2.95
C ASN A 263 20.71 14.79 1.54
N TYR A 264 19.96 13.71 1.32
CA TYR A 264 19.87 12.99 0.05
C TYR A 264 18.44 13.01 -0.46
N ASP A 265 18.30 12.97 -1.79
CA ASP A 265 17.00 12.88 -2.44
C ASP A 265 16.51 11.44 -2.48
N GLY A 266 15.19 11.25 -2.49
CA GLY A 266 14.55 9.93 -2.51
C GLY A 266 13.60 9.76 -1.34
N GLY A 267 13.89 8.84 -0.44
CA GLY A 267 12.97 8.52 0.64
C GLY A 267 11.65 7.95 0.12
N PHE A 268 11.75 7.00 -0.82
CA PHE A 268 10.60 6.47 -1.54
C PHE A 268 9.67 5.69 -0.66
N TYR A 269 8.39 6.03 -0.75
CA TYR A 269 7.33 5.37 -0.04
C TYR A 269 6.21 4.99 -1.03
N THR A 270 5.90 3.70 -1.12
CA THR A 270 4.80 3.22 -1.95
C THR A 270 3.46 3.59 -1.32
N ALA A 271 2.68 4.38 -2.01
CA ALA A 271 1.37 4.86 -1.57
C ALA A 271 0.20 4.08 -2.19
N GLY A 272 0.47 2.92 -2.78
CA GLY A 272 -0.52 2.07 -3.43
C GLY A 272 -0.49 2.13 -4.95
N GLY A 273 -1.42 1.43 -5.60
CA GLY A 273 -1.48 1.40 -7.06
C GLY A 273 -2.58 0.54 -7.65
N SER A 274 -2.60 0.49 -8.97
CA SER A 274 -3.54 -0.28 -9.80
C SER A 274 -2.79 -1.10 -10.86
N GLY A 275 -3.54 -1.66 -11.81
CA GLY A 275 -2.98 -2.38 -12.94
C GLY A 275 -2.00 -1.58 -13.80
N ARG A 276 -2.09 -0.26 -13.81
CA ARG A 276 -1.27 0.63 -14.64
C ARG A 276 -0.43 1.61 -13.86
N PHE A 277 -0.92 2.08 -12.72
CA PHE A 277 -0.30 3.14 -11.94
C PHE A 277 0.23 2.65 -10.61
N MET A 278 1.33 3.26 -10.17
CA MET A 278 1.82 3.17 -8.80
C MET A 278 1.98 4.58 -8.25
N MET A 279 1.40 4.84 -7.11
CA MET A 279 1.61 6.08 -6.38
C MET A 279 2.80 5.92 -5.45
N VAL A 280 3.68 6.92 -5.47
CA VAL A 280 4.83 7.00 -4.57
C VAL A 280 4.91 8.39 -3.96
N ALA A 281 5.43 8.44 -2.74
CA ALA A 281 5.87 9.67 -2.11
C ALA A 281 7.40 9.68 -2.06
N TYR A 282 8.01 10.85 -2.19
CA TYR A 282 9.46 11.05 -2.11
C TYR A 282 9.79 12.53 -1.91
N HIS A 283 11.05 12.85 -1.70
CA HIS A 283 11.53 14.24 -1.60
C HIS A 283 12.73 14.49 -2.53
N ILE A 284 12.87 15.76 -2.94
CA ILE A 284 14.03 16.31 -3.64
C ILE A 284 14.41 17.58 -2.89
N GLY A 285 15.60 17.60 -2.27
CA GLY A 285 15.97 18.67 -1.35
C GLY A 285 14.97 18.76 -0.20
N ASN A 286 14.38 19.96 -0.02
CA ASN A 286 13.35 20.20 1.01
C ASN A 286 11.92 20.01 0.49
N ASP A 287 11.74 19.69 -0.78
CA ASP A 287 10.45 19.60 -1.43
C ASP A 287 9.91 18.17 -1.38
N ASN A 288 8.70 17.99 -0.88
CA ASN A 288 8.00 16.71 -0.85
C ASN A 288 7.06 16.58 -2.03
N TYR A 289 7.10 15.44 -2.67
CA TYR A 289 6.29 15.12 -3.85
C TYR A 289 5.40 13.92 -3.62
N ARG A 290 4.26 13.92 -4.31
CA ARG A 290 3.48 12.74 -4.60
C ARG A 290 3.51 12.52 -6.10
N ALA A 291 3.85 11.33 -6.54
CA ALA A 291 3.93 10.99 -7.94
C ALA A 291 3.09 9.77 -8.28
N MET A 292 2.62 9.76 -9.50
CA MET A 292 1.93 8.66 -10.14
C MET A 292 2.80 8.16 -11.30
N LEU A 293 3.36 6.97 -11.12
CA LEU A 293 4.18 6.29 -12.11
C LEU A 293 3.27 5.50 -13.04
N ASP A 294 3.18 5.90 -14.31
CA ASP A 294 2.54 5.13 -15.38
C ASP A 294 3.60 4.21 -16.00
N TYR A 295 3.68 2.98 -15.50
CA TYR A 295 4.70 2.04 -15.97
C TYR A 295 4.40 1.44 -17.35
N GLN A 296 3.20 1.57 -17.90
CA GLN A 296 2.94 1.21 -19.29
C GLN A 296 3.50 2.23 -20.26
N LYS A 297 3.51 3.51 -19.89
CA LYS A 297 4.00 4.61 -20.71
C LYS A 297 5.38 5.10 -20.31
N ASN A 298 5.93 4.57 -19.23
CA ASN A 298 7.19 5.03 -18.62
C ASN A 298 7.18 6.54 -18.36
N LYS A 299 6.10 7.04 -17.76
CA LYS A 299 5.86 8.45 -17.48
C LYS A 299 5.53 8.68 -16.02
N VAL A 300 5.87 9.88 -15.56
CA VAL A 300 5.55 10.34 -14.21
C VAL A 300 4.76 11.64 -14.29
N THR A 301 3.68 11.67 -13.51
CA THR A 301 2.95 12.91 -13.20
C THR A 301 3.01 13.07 -11.68
N SER A 302 3.43 14.24 -11.23
CA SER A 302 3.60 14.53 -9.80
C SER A 302 2.92 15.84 -9.42
N PHE A 303 2.76 16.04 -8.12
CA PHE A 303 2.51 17.36 -7.55
C PHE A 303 3.47 17.63 -6.39
N LEU A 304 3.77 18.90 -6.20
CA LEU A 304 4.53 19.40 -5.06
C LEU A 304 3.56 19.57 -3.88
N VAL A 305 3.88 18.99 -2.73
CA VAL A 305 3.01 18.98 -1.56
C VAL A 305 2.70 20.41 -1.09
N SER A 306 3.70 21.30 -1.04
CA SER A 306 3.51 22.70 -0.63
C SER A 306 2.59 23.52 -1.55
N ASP A 307 2.42 23.13 -2.81
CA ASP A 307 1.53 23.83 -3.74
C ASP A 307 0.07 23.43 -3.57
N VAL A 308 -0.16 22.30 -2.92
CA VAL A 308 -1.46 21.69 -2.73
C VAL A 308 -1.95 21.83 -1.30
N GLU A 309 -1.03 21.77 -0.31
CA GLU A 309 -1.37 21.80 1.10
C GLU A 309 -2.17 23.06 1.45
N ASP A 310 -3.36 22.83 2.04
CA ASP A 310 -4.32 23.88 2.40
C ASP A 310 -4.75 24.81 1.24
N ASN A 311 -4.49 24.40 0.00
CA ASN A 311 -4.95 25.08 -1.20
C ASN A 311 -6.20 24.37 -1.75
N PHE A 312 -7.36 25.03 -1.69
CA PHE A 312 -8.65 24.51 -2.10
C PHE A 312 -9.25 25.29 -3.28
N GLU A 313 -8.44 26.06 -4.00
CA GLU A 313 -8.89 26.94 -5.09
C GLU A 313 -9.38 26.16 -6.32
N SER A 314 -8.91 24.92 -6.51
CA SER A 314 -9.34 24.08 -7.62
C SER A 314 -9.80 22.69 -7.16
N THR A 315 -10.66 22.07 -7.95
CA THR A 315 -11.06 20.66 -7.77
C THR A 315 -9.86 19.71 -7.72
N ALA A 316 -8.87 19.94 -8.56
CA ALA A 316 -7.65 19.13 -8.58
C ALA A 316 -6.90 19.23 -7.26
N ASN A 317 -6.78 20.42 -6.69
CA ASN A 317 -6.15 20.61 -5.40
C ASN A 317 -6.91 19.92 -4.27
N ILE A 318 -8.25 19.91 -4.29
CA ILE A 318 -9.05 19.17 -3.31
C ILE A 318 -8.80 17.67 -3.41
N VAL A 319 -8.80 17.10 -4.63
CA VAL A 319 -8.48 15.68 -4.86
C VAL A 319 -7.06 15.36 -4.40
N ASN A 320 -6.10 16.21 -4.71
CA ASN A 320 -4.70 16.01 -4.33
C ASN A 320 -4.49 16.16 -2.81
N ASN A 321 -5.17 17.11 -2.15
CA ASN A 321 -5.20 17.20 -0.67
C ASN A 321 -5.79 15.95 -0.03
N LEU A 322 -6.87 15.42 -0.59
CA LEU A 322 -7.47 14.19 -0.08
C LEU A 322 -6.47 13.03 -0.12
N ILE A 323 -5.74 12.87 -1.22
CA ILE A 323 -4.68 11.86 -1.34
C ILE A 323 -3.51 12.14 -0.39
N MET A 324 -3.09 13.39 -0.26
CA MET A 324 -1.97 13.81 0.58
C MET A 324 -2.24 13.59 2.07
N LYS A 325 -3.43 13.96 2.54
CA LYS A 325 -3.84 13.83 3.95
C LYS A 325 -4.23 12.40 4.32
N SER A 326 -4.41 11.53 3.33
CA SER A 326 -4.73 10.12 3.55
C SER A 326 -3.49 9.25 3.69
N VAL A 327 -3.59 8.20 4.52
CA VAL A 327 -2.56 7.18 4.66
C VAL A 327 -3.02 5.91 3.97
N PRO A 328 -2.27 5.39 2.98
CA PRO A 328 -2.64 4.16 2.30
C PRO A 328 -2.54 2.97 3.25
N VAL A 329 -3.52 2.08 3.18
CA VAL A 329 -3.60 0.89 4.05
C VAL A 329 -3.66 -0.41 3.25
N LYS A 330 -4.15 -0.37 2.00
CA LYS A 330 -4.21 -1.56 1.13
C LYS A 330 -4.42 -1.19 -0.34
N SER A 331 -3.80 -1.95 -1.24
CA SER A 331 -4.18 -1.99 -2.66
C SER A 331 -4.81 -3.33 -2.97
N ALA A 332 -6.09 -3.34 -3.36
CA ALA A 332 -6.83 -4.56 -3.68
C ALA A 332 -7.97 -4.26 -4.65
N ASP A 333 -8.32 -5.23 -5.49
CA ASP A 333 -9.48 -5.20 -6.41
C ASP A 333 -9.51 -3.97 -7.34
N GLY A 334 -8.33 -3.45 -7.73
CA GLY A 334 -8.20 -2.27 -8.57
C GLY A 334 -8.42 -0.94 -7.83
N TYR A 335 -8.49 -0.96 -6.50
CA TYR A 335 -8.62 0.21 -5.64
C TYR A 335 -7.43 0.36 -4.71
N ILE A 336 -7.21 1.59 -4.27
CA ILE A 336 -6.35 1.93 -3.14
C ILE A 336 -7.25 2.29 -1.98
N TYR A 337 -7.15 1.55 -0.91
CA TYR A 337 -7.81 1.85 0.35
C TYR A 337 -6.88 2.74 1.17
N MET A 338 -7.43 3.85 1.64
CA MET A 338 -6.70 4.85 2.41
C MET A 338 -7.51 5.24 3.63
N ARG A 339 -6.85 5.52 4.74
CA ARG A 339 -7.50 6.11 5.90
C ARG A 339 -7.25 7.61 5.92
N ILE A 340 -8.22 8.37 6.33
CA ILE A 340 -8.13 9.82 6.53
C ILE A 340 -8.80 10.20 7.84
N LYS A 341 -8.27 11.19 8.54
CA LYS A 341 -8.91 11.72 9.74
C LYS A 341 -10.26 12.33 9.39
N ASN A 342 -11.24 12.14 10.26
CA ASN A 342 -12.58 12.67 10.05
C ASN A 342 -12.60 14.19 9.91
N SER A 343 -11.77 14.90 10.71
CA SER A 343 -11.61 16.36 10.61
C SER A 343 -11.06 16.81 9.24
N ASP A 344 -10.06 16.11 8.72
CA ASP A 344 -9.50 16.43 7.40
C ASP A 344 -10.51 16.17 6.29
N LEU A 345 -11.23 15.03 6.35
CA LEU A 345 -12.24 14.69 5.36
C LEU A 345 -13.41 15.66 5.36
N ALA A 346 -13.91 16.04 6.55
CA ALA A 346 -14.95 17.06 6.70
C ALA A 346 -14.51 18.39 6.08
N ASN A 347 -13.30 18.87 6.39
CA ASN A 347 -12.77 20.12 5.82
C ASN A 347 -12.68 20.04 4.28
N LEU A 348 -12.31 18.89 3.72
CA LEU A 348 -12.18 18.72 2.27
C LEU A 348 -13.51 18.60 1.53
N LEU A 349 -14.54 18.04 2.17
CA LEU A 349 -15.82 17.76 1.52
C LEU A 349 -16.92 18.76 1.88
N GLU A 350 -16.89 19.37 3.07
CA GLU A 350 -17.97 20.24 3.58
C GLU A 350 -17.63 21.74 3.52
N GLY A 351 -16.34 22.10 3.46
CA GLY A 351 -15.89 23.49 3.48
C GLY A 351 -16.07 24.26 2.17
N HIS A 352 -16.60 23.63 1.11
CA HIS A 352 -16.58 24.21 -0.25
C HIS A 352 -17.97 24.18 -0.90
N ASP A 353 -18.58 25.36 -1.05
CA ASP A 353 -19.96 25.55 -1.55
C ASP A 353 -20.17 25.13 -3.03
N ASN A 354 -19.13 24.78 -3.77
CA ASN A 354 -19.19 24.48 -5.20
C ASN A 354 -18.32 23.28 -5.62
N LEU A 355 -18.51 22.13 -4.98
CA LEU A 355 -17.93 20.88 -5.47
C LEU A 355 -18.61 20.49 -6.80
N LEU A 356 -18.06 20.97 -7.94
CA LEU A 356 -18.59 20.65 -9.27
C LEU A 356 -18.11 19.26 -9.77
N ASP A 357 -17.12 18.68 -9.14
CA ASP A 357 -16.56 17.38 -9.51
C ASP A 357 -17.44 16.22 -9.01
N ALA A 358 -17.91 15.40 -9.94
CA ALA A 358 -18.80 14.27 -9.64
C ALA A 358 -18.19 13.24 -8.65
N ARG A 359 -16.84 13.12 -8.63
CA ARG A 359 -16.13 12.22 -7.71
C ARG A 359 -16.25 12.73 -6.27
N LEU A 360 -16.05 14.04 -6.07
CA LEU A 360 -16.16 14.69 -4.77
C LEU A 360 -17.59 14.77 -4.28
N GLN A 361 -18.56 15.07 -5.17
CA GLN A 361 -19.99 15.02 -4.84
C GLN A 361 -20.43 13.64 -4.36
N LYS A 362 -19.96 12.59 -5.05
CA LYS A 362 -20.21 11.21 -4.63
C LYS A 362 -19.60 10.92 -3.27
N ALA A 363 -18.32 11.25 -3.07
CA ALA A 363 -17.64 11.05 -1.81
C ALA A 363 -18.32 11.80 -0.65
N GLN A 364 -18.80 13.03 -0.89
CA GLN A 364 -19.54 13.82 0.08
C GLN A 364 -20.88 13.14 0.47
N ALA A 365 -21.65 12.66 -0.50
CA ALA A 365 -22.91 11.97 -0.23
C ALA A 365 -22.70 10.66 0.56
N GLU A 366 -21.66 9.91 0.22
CA GLU A 366 -21.28 8.69 0.94
C GLU A 366 -20.75 9.01 2.35
N TYR A 367 -20.01 10.11 2.52
CA TYR A 367 -19.58 10.60 3.84
C TYR A 367 -20.74 10.97 4.74
N HIS A 368 -21.75 11.69 4.22
CA HIS A 368 -22.98 11.97 4.98
C HIS A 368 -23.70 10.68 5.39
N THR A 369 -23.78 9.70 4.49
CA THR A 369 -24.36 8.38 4.81
C THR A 369 -23.58 7.66 5.93
N TYR A 370 -22.24 7.76 5.90
CA TYR A 370 -21.37 7.24 6.96
C TYR A 370 -21.64 7.94 8.31
N LEU A 371 -21.75 9.29 8.31
CA LEU A 371 -22.04 10.07 9.51
C LEU A 371 -23.43 9.73 10.09
N GLU A 372 -24.45 9.61 9.24
CA GLU A 372 -25.81 9.22 9.66
C GLU A 372 -25.82 7.83 10.29
N ARG A 373 -25.16 6.86 9.64
CA ARG A 373 -25.06 5.49 10.14
C ARG A 373 -24.40 5.40 11.50
N ASN A 374 -23.38 6.22 11.72
CA ASN A 374 -22.54 6.19 12.91
C ASN A 374 -22.84 7.32 13.91
N ALA A 375 -24.02 7.97 13.79
CA ALA A 375 -24.35 9.18 14.56
C ALA A 375 -24.26 8.97 16.07
N GLU A 376 -24.74 7.83 16.59
CA GLU A 376 -24.71 7.54 18.04
C GLU A 376 -23.28 7.26 18.53
N TYR A 377 -22.49 6.56 17.73
CA TYR A 377 -21.07 6.33 18.01
C TYR A 377 -20.30 7.67 18.06
N ILE A 378 -20.46 8.51 17.04
CA ILE A 378 -19.79 9.80 16.92
C ILE A 378 -20.17 10.76 18.06
N LYS A 379 -21.41 10.73 18.54
CA LYS A 379 -21.85 11.50 19.71
C LYS A 379 -21.17 11.07 21.01
N GLY A 380 -20.83 9.79 21.11
CA GLY A 380 -20.15 9.23 22.29
C GLY A 380 -18.66 9.62 22.39
N LEU A 381 -18.06 10.10 21.29
CA LEU A 381 -16.69 10.56 21.24
C LEU A 381 -16.57 12.00 21.77
N ASP A 382 -15.45 12.30 22.46
CA ASP A 382 -15.11 13.69 22.75
C ASP A 382 -14.70 14.44 21.44
N GLU A 383 -14.43 15.74 21.56
CA GLU A 383 -14.15 16.56 20.36
C GLU A 383 -12.85 16.15 19.66
N ASP A 384 -11.82 15.85 20.45
CA ASP A 384 -10.51 15.42 19.94
C ASP A 384 -10.61 14.04 19.30
N GLU A 385 -11.23 13.06 19.99
CA GLU A 385 -11.44 11.71 19.47
C GLU A 385 -12.27 11.73 18.18
N ARG A 386 -13.30 12.60 18.10
CA ARG A 386 -14.13 12.74 16.91
C ARG A 386 -13.35 13.26 15.71
N GLY A 387 -12.45 14.21 15.93
CA GLY A 387 -11.55 14.74 14.87
C GLY A 387 -10.53 13.71 14.40
N GLU A 388 -9.95 12.96 15.34
CA GLU A 388 -8.91 11.96 15.08
C GLU A 388 -9.46 10.61 14.56
N ALA A 389 -10.77 10.35 14.70
CA ALA A 389 -11.40 9.15 14.17
C ALA A 389 -11.14 9.03 12.66
N ASN A 390 -10.67 7.86 12.22
CA ASN A 390 -10.34 7.66 10.82
C ASN A 390 -11.53 7.13 10.01
N VAL A 391 -11.69 7.63 8.81
CA VAL A 391 -12.64 7.17 7.81
C VAL A 391 -11.88 6.41 6.72
N LEU A 392 -12.44 5.29 6.27
CA LEU A 392 -11.84 4.49 5.20
C LEU A 392 -12.32 5.00 3.84
N LEU A 393 -11.37 5.42 3.03
CA LEU A 393 -11.58 5.81 1.64
C LEU A 393 -11.18 4.68 0.69
N LYS A 394 -11.80 4.71 -0.48
CA LYS A 394 -11.53 3.82 -1.59
C LYS A 394 -11.34 4.64 -2.85
N ILE A 395 -10.14 4.63 -3.37
CA ILE A 395 -9.72 5.41 -4.52
C ILE A 395 -9.47 4.48 -5.69
N LYS A 396 -10.07 4.78 -6.84
CA LYS A 396 -9.79 4.08 -8.10
C LYS A 396 -8.98 4.98 -9.02
N LEU A 397 -7.91 4.43 -9.56
CA LEU A 397 -7.13 5.08 -10.61
C LEU A 397 -7.65 4.64 -11.98
N LYS A 398 -7.51 5.50 -12.99
CA LYS A 398 -7.84 5.15 -14.38
C LYS A 398 -6.95 4.01 -14.89
N ASP A 399 -7.53 3.13 -15.68
CA ASP A 399 -6.82 2.03 -16.36
C ASP A 399 -6.05 2.52 -17.58
#